data_d8712a675d3f4fcda3e79fb8aaac3a14
#
_entry.id   d8712a675d3f4fcda3e79fb8aaac3a14
#
_cell.length_a   1.000
_cell.length_b   1.000
_cell.length_c   1.000
_cell.angle_alpha   90.00
_cell.angle_beta   90.00
_cell.angle_gamma   90.00
#
_symmetry.space_group_name_H-M   'P 1'
#
loop_
_entity.id
_entity.type
_entity.pdbx_description
1 polymer ?
#
loop_
_entity_poly.entity_id
_entity_poly.type
_entity_poly.pdbx_seq_one_letter_code
_entity_poly.pdbx_strand_id
1 'polypeptide(L)'
;MEKLTCYVICASEKIERLSHFLRCASDSHVVPIPTVTKEQVSLLGNSSALFNLKKAEEILDRTPNNKEIAHTLSHIQCWKAITENEQLQDNDFALIAESEIQPVENFIQHAIHYANKYSSYGIIKLQHDGEPHSGERLFQIGDEPYALIYGDINQYNYGCSLYLIRKNVARKLTALLSETKPYWLADQFTVFHEPQNIAQACYLLGENPTQKQQEKIENPLFSIIVPIYNVERYLEQCIESVLAQDYQNYELILVDDGSPDNSIDICAKYAKQYSNIVFIHKINGGVSDARNAGIQIARGEYLMFLDSDDYWEGTSILSDLSKISEENPDLIIYDLTFRYKDNKKEYYPISKEGLTGDYITDFYTLT
;
A
#
# COMPACT_ATOMS: atom_id res chain seq x y z
N MET A 1 19.48 0.16 -4.45
CA MET A 1 19.88 1.40 -3.73
C MET A 1 20.75 0.95 -2.57
N GLU A 2 22.01 1.38 -2.52
CA GLU A 2 22.95 0.95 -1.45
C GLU A 2 22.93 1.89 -0.23
N LYS A 3 22.54 3.13 -0.41
CA LYS A 3 22.43 4.14 0.67
C LYS A 3 21.16 4.97 0.49
N LEU A 4 20.48 5.25 1.60
CA LEU A 4 19.29 6.08 1.64
C LEU A 4 19.65 7.47 2.18
N THR A 5 19.15 8.53 1.56
CA THR A 5 19.24 9.88 2.12
C THR A 5 17.98 10.15 2.95
N CYS A 6 18.19 10.54 4.20
CA CYS A 6 17.14 10.78 5.20
C CYS A 6 17.02 12.26 5.50
N TYR A 7 15.88 12.85 5.23
CA TYR A 7 15.55 14.23 5.58
C TYR A 7 14.74 14.23 6.88
N VAL A 8 15.32 14.79 7.94
CA VAL A 8 14.71 14.72 9.28
C VAL A 8 14.21 16.11 9.69
N ILE A 9 12.89 16.24 9.82
CA ILE A 9 12.24 17.46 10.31
C ILE A 9 12.50 17.57 11.82
N CYS A 10 13.25 18.57 12.26
CA CYS A 10 13.59 18.73 13.65
C CYS A 10 13.47 20.18 14.10
N ALA A 11 12.93 20.38 15.32
CA ALA A 11 12.99 21.66 16.00
C ALA A 11 14.42 21.90 16.52
N SER A 12 14.91 23.12 16.38
CA SER A 12 16.27 23.53 16.79
C SER A 12 16.57 23.24 18.28
N GLU A 13 15.54 23.12 19.11
CA GLU A 13 15.63 22.91 20.56
C GLU A 13 15.66 21.41 20.94
N LYS A 14 15.49 20.47 20.00
CA LYS A 14 15.34 19.03 20.29
C LYS A 14 16.44 18.18 19.67
N ILE A 15 17.68 18.65 19.72
CA ILE A 15 18.88 17.95 19.16
C ILE A 15 19.07 16.55 19.75
N GLU A 16 18.67 16.31 21.01
CA GLU A 16 18.80 14.99 21.64
C GLU A 16 17.97 13.89 20.93
N ARG A 17 16.79 14.24 20.44
CA ARG A 17 15.93 13.32 19.66
C ARG A 17 16.57 12.95 18.32
N LEU A 18 17.18 13.94 17.67
CA LEU A 18 17.96 13.69 16.45
C LEU A 18 19.12 12.72 16.71
N SER A 19 19.73 12.75 17.90
CA SER A 19 20.84 11.86 18.26
C SER A 19 20.43 10.38 18.28
N HIS A 20 19.20 10.06 18.67
CA HIS A 20 18.70 8.67 18.58
C HIS A 20 18.51 8.25 17.13
N PHE A 21 17.88 9.10 16.32
CA PHE A 21 17.70 8.84 14.89
C PHE A 21 19.04 8.63 14.18
N LEU A 22 20.04 9.49 14.46
CA LEU A 22 21.38 9.40 13.87
C LEU A 22 22.09 8.08 14.22
N ARG A 23 21.91 7.56 15.44
CA ARG A 23 22.49 6.25 15.81
C ARG A 23 21.87 5.10 15.00
N CYS A 24 20.57 5.11 14.84
CA CYS A 24 19.85 4.08 14.08
C CYS A 24 20.05 4.22 12.56
N ALA A 25 20.42 5.40 12.09
CA ALA A 25 20.63 5.75 10.67
C ALA A 25 22.12 5.90 10.30
N SER A 26 23.03 5.25 11.03
CA SER A 26 24.49 5.40 10.87
C SER A 26 25.00 5.13 9.45
N ASP A 27 24.30 4.26 8.71
CA ASP A 27 24.67 3.86 7.34
C ASP A 27 24.04 4.73 6.25
N SER A 28 23.34 5.81 6.64
CA SER A 28 22.64 6.71 5.72
C SER A 28 23.18 8.13 5.79
N HIS A 29 22.83 8.94 4.80
CA HIS A 29 23.11 10.37 4.82
C HIS A 29 21.92 11.11 5.44
N VAL A 30 22.09 11.72 6.61
CA VAL A 30 21.02 12.43 7.32
C VAL A 30 21.13 13.93 7.09
N VAL A 31 20.06 14.53 6.59
CA VAL A 31 19.94 15.97 6.33
C VAL A 31 18.88 16.53 7.30
N PRO A 32 19.26 17.34 8.28
CA PRO A 32 18.29 17.99 9.17
C PRO A 32 17.54 19.11 8.43
N ILE A 33 16.22 19.13 8.58
CA ILE A 33 15.34 20.16 8.02
C ILE A 33 14.69 20.93 9.18
N PRO A 34 14.86 22.25 9.26
CA PRO A 34 14.24 23.04 10.30
C PRO A 34 12.71 22.94 10.27
N THR A 35 12.09 22.72 11.42
CA THR A 35 10.64 22.75 11.54
C THR A 35 10.11 24.16 11.36
N VAL A 36 9.09 24.35 10.52
CA VAL A 36 8.26 25.56 10.53
C VAL A 36 7.37 25.51 11.76
N THR A 37 7.33 26.60 12.53
CA THR A 37 6.53 26.65 13.77
C THR A 37 5.19 27.38 13.55
N LYS A 38 4.20 27.08 14.41
CA LYS A 38 2.91 27.78 14.39
C LYS A 38 3.06 29.28 14.68
N GLU A 39 4.08 29.65 15.48
CA GLU A 39 4.40 31.05 15.78
C GLU A 39 4.88 31.77 14.52
N GLN A 40 5.74 31.14 13.72
CA GLN A 40 6.19 31.71 12.43
C GLN A 40 5.01 31.90 11.46
N VAL A 41 4.08 30.96 11.39
CA VAL A 41 2.84 31.10 10.59
C VAL A 41 1.98 32.23 11.13
N SER A 42 1.86 32.36 12.45
CA SER A 42 1.05 33.40 13.11
C SER A 42 1.62 34.81 12.92
N LEU A 43 2.96 34.92 12.92
CA LEU A 43 3.64 36.24 12.73
C LEU A 43 3.36 36.87 11.36
N LEU A 44 3.00 36.10 10.35
CA LEU A 44 2.63 36.59 9.03
C LEU A 44 1.23 37.23 8.99
N GLY A 45 0.49 37.20 10.09
CA GLY A 45 -0.79 37.87 10.28
C GLY A 45 -1.95 37.34 9.42
N ASN A 46 -1.66 36.61 8.35
CA ASN A 46 -2.65 36.03 7.46
C ASN A 46 -2.12 34.74 6.84
N SER A 47 -2.61 33.60 7.34
CA SER A 47 -2.25 32.27 6.82
C SER A 47 -2.67 32.05 5.35
N SER A 48 -3.63 32.84 4.82
CA SER A 48 -3.97 32.82 3.40
C SER A 48 -2.83 33.32 2.49
N ALA A 49 -1.83 33.98 3.04
CA ALA A 49 -0.62 34.32 2.28
C ALA A 49 0.22 33.10 1.93
N LEU A 50 0.21 32.08 2.79
CA LEU A 50 1.00 30.85 2.68
C LEU A 50 0.19 29.65 2.17
N PHE A 51 -1.13 29.65 2.37
CA PHE A 51 -2.00 28.52 2.18
C PHE A 51 -3.28 28.92 1.43
N ASN A 52 -3.80 28.06 0.55
CA ASN A 52 -5.09 28.29 -0.10
C ASN A 52 -6.22 27.76 0.80
N LEU A 53 -6.60 28.59 1.78
CA LEU A 53 -7.58 28.21 2.80
C LEU A 53 -8.93 27.82 2.21
N LYS A 54 -9.41 28.54 1.19
CA LYS A 54 -10.70 28.23 0.57
C LYS A 54 -10.74 26.83 -0.01
N LYS A 55 -9.72 26.44 -0.78
CA LYS A 55 -9.65 25.11 -1.37
C LYS A 55 -9.39 24.04 -0.31
N ALA A 56 -8.67 24.37 0.76
CA ALA A 56 -8.47 23.48 1.89
C ALA A 56 -9.78 23.21 2.64
N GLU A 57 -10.61 24.24 2.86
CA GLU A 57 -11.93 24.09 3.48
C GLU A 57 -12.86 23.20 2.67
N GLU A 58 -12.82 23.29 1.33
CA GLU A 58 -13.60 22.43 0.43
C GLU A 58 -13.23 20.94 0.57
N ILE A 59 -11.97 20.63 0.90
CA ILE A 59 -11.46 19.26 1.04
C ILE A 59 -11.62 18.73 2.46
N LEU A 60 -11.38 19.59 3.47
CA LEU A 60 -11.31 19.20 4.88
C LEU A 60 -12.65 19.35 5.60
N ASP A 61 -13.63 20.01 4.99
CA ASP A 61 -14.89 20.47 5.62
C ASP A 61 -14.64 21.33 6.88
N ARG A 62 -13.45 21.97 6.97
CA ARG A 62 -13.04 22.90 8.03
C ARG A 62 -11.81 23.69 7.61
N THR A 63 -11.60 24.82 8.27
CA THR A 63 -10.36 25.60 8.11
C THR A 63 -9.18 24.91 8.83
N PRO A 64 -8.03 24.69 8.15
CA PRO A 64 -6.83 24.19 8.81
C PRO A 64 -6.27 25.21 9.81
N ASN A 65 -5.79 24.73 10.95
CA ASN A 65 -5.18 25.58 11.96
C ASN A 65 -3.68 25.87 11.65
N ASN A 66 -3.10 26.86 12.35
CA ASN A 66 -1.70 27.27 12.09
C ASN A 66 -0.68 26.16 12.38
N LYS A 67 -0.98 25.18 13.26
CA LYS A 67 -0.09 24.04 13.53
C LYS A 67 -0.08 23.09 12.33
N GLU A 68 -1.23 22.78 11.75
CA GLU A 68 -1.37 21.93 10.57
C GLU A 68 -0.72 22.58 9.32
N ILE A 69 -0.90 23.88 9.16
CA ILE A 69 -0.24 24.66 8.10
C ILE A 69 1.28 24.60 8.28
N ALA A 70 1.79 24.87 9.47
CA ALA A 70 3.21 24.84 9.80
C ALA A 70 3.82 23.46 9.55
N HIS A 71 3.11 22.40 9.93
CA HIS A 71 3.49 21.01 9.71
C HIS A 71 3.61 20.71 8.20
N THR A 72 2.60 21.06 7.42
CA THR A 72 2.62 20.91 5.96
C THR A 72 3.79 21.66 5.31
N LEU A 73 4.06 22.88 5.75
CA LEU A 73 5.18 23.67 5.23
C LEU A 73 6.55 23.06 5.56
N SER A 74 6.68 22.37 6.71
CA SER A 74 7.91 21.64 7.05
C SER A 74 8.17 20.48 6.09
N HIS A 75 7.15 19.71 5.71
CA HIS A 75 7.27 18.66 4.70
C HIS A 75 7.59 19.20 3.30
N ILE A 76 7.01 20.35 2.93
CA ILE A 76 7.33 21.04 1.68
C ILE A 76 8.80 21.46 1.62
N GLN A 77 9.41 21.86 2.74
CA GLN A 77 10.85 22.11 2.79
C GLN A 77 11.68 20.85 2.49
N CYS A 78 11.27 19.69 3.00
CA CYS A 78 11.91 18.41 2.65
C CYS A 78 11.82 18.14 1.14
N TRP A 79 10.65 18.33 0.52
CA TRP A 79 10.48 18.10 -0.93
C TRP A 79 11.37 19.02 -1.77
N LYS A 80 11.52 20.28 -1.37
CA LYS A 80 12.44 21.23 -2.01
C LYS A 80 13.88 20.75 -1.88
N ALA A 81 14.31 20.39 -0.67
CA ALA A 81 15.66 19.92 -0.42
C ALA A 81 15.98 18.61 -1.19
N ILE A 82 15.01 17.68 -1.32
CA ILE A 82 15.13 16.48 -2.14
C ILE A 82 15.29 16.84 -3.62
N THR A 83 14.50 17.80 -4.11
CA THR A 83 14.54 18.24 -5.51
C THR A 83 15.88 18.86 -5.86
N GLU A 84 16.47 19.65 -4.96
CA GLU A 84 17.74 20.33 -5.12
C GLU A 84 18.96 19.41 -4.90
N ASN A 85 18.80 18.23 -4.35
CA ASN A 85 19.91 17.30 -4.09
C ASN A 85 20.38 16.65 -5.41
N GLU A 86 21.55 17.09 -5.91
CA GLU A 86 22.15 16.58 -7.15
C GLU A 86 22.67 15.15 -7.06
N GLN A 87 22.88 14.61 -5.85
CA GLN A 87 23.34 13.24 -5.64
C GLN A 87 22.22 12.20 -5.85
N LEU A 88 20.96 12.61 -5.75
CA LEU A 88 19.82 11.73 -5.99
C LEU A 88 19.41 11.74 -7.46
N GLN A 89 19.19 10.56 -8.02
CA GLN A 89 18.60 10.40 -9.34
C GLN A 89 17.06 10.54 -9.25
N ASP A 90 16.39 10.77 -10.37
CA ASP A 90 14.95 11.01 -10.44
C ASP A 90 14.10 9.89 -9.85
N ASN A 91 14.54 8.64 -10.02
CA ASN A 91 13.85 7.47 -9.51
C ASN A 91 14.30 7.02 -8.11
N ASP A 92 15.28 7.70 -7.53
CA ASP A 92 15.71 7.36 -6.18
C ASP A 92 14.67 7.78 -5.14
N PHE A 93 14.52 6.94 -4.12
CA PHE A 93 13.76 7.29 -2.93
C PHE A 93 14.63 8.07 -1.94
N ALA A 94 14.01 9.05 -1.30
CA ALA A 94 14.50 9.70 -0.10
C ALA A 94 13.55 9.35 1.06
N LEU A 95 14.08 9.22 2.26
CA LEU A 95 13.29 9.05 3.48
C LEU A 95 13.01 10.43 4.08
N ILE A 96 11.76 10.68 4.45
CA ILE A 96 11.39 11.83 5.28
C ILE A 96 10.92 11.30 6.64
N ALA A 97 11.47 11.85 7.70
CA ALA A 97 11.13 11.50 9.07
C ALA A 97 10.94 12.75 9.93
N GLU A 98 10.06 12.69 10.92
CA GLU A 98 10.01 13.66 12.00
C GLU A 98 10.92 13.23 13.16
N SER A 99 11.53 14.18 13.84
CA SER A 99 12.48 13.89 14.95
C SER A 99 11.86 13.18 16.15
N GLU A 100 10.54 13.09 16.19
CA GLU A 100 9.80 12.38 17.26
C GLU A 100 9.73 10.88 17.03
N ILE A 101 10.03 10.42 15.82
CA ILE A 101 10.13 9.01 15.49
C ILE A 101 11.29 8.37 16.23
N GLN A 102 11.02 7.24 16.88
CA GLN A 102 12.02 6.40 17.51
C GLN A 102 12.22 5.14 16.66
N PRO A 103 13.13 5.19 15.68
CA PRO A 103 13.36 4.05 14.82
C PRO A 103 13.98 2.89 15.62
N VAL A 104 13.66 1.66 15.21
CA VAL A 104 14.29 0.45 15.70
C VAL A 104 15.67 0.23 15.03
N GLU A 105 16.47 -0.68 15.60
CA GLU A 105 17.69 -1.14 14.93
C GLU A 105 17.37 -1.64 13.49
N ASN A 106 18.27 -1.33 12.55
CA ASN A 106 18.17 -1.72 11.13
C ASN A 106 17.00 -1.10 10.36
N PHE A 107 16.32 -0.06 10.87
CA PHE A 107 15.17 0.54 10.16
C PHE A 107 15.54 1.04 8.75
N ILE A 108 16.77 1.46 8.50
CA ILE A 108 17.25 1.90 7.18
C ILE A 108 17.25 0.73 6.20
N GLN A 109 17.70 -0.45 6.61
CA GLN A 109 17.70 -1.65 5.77
C GLN A 109 16.27 -2.05 5.42
N HIS A 110 15.34 -1.95 6.37
CA HIS A 110 13.92 -2.17 6.10
C HIS A 110 13.35 -1.12 5.14
N ALA A 111 13.66 0.15 5.33
CA ALA A 111 13.22 1.21 4.42
C ALA A 111 13.76 0.99 2.98
N ILE A 112 15.01 0.56 2.83
CA ILE A 112 15.59 0.19 1.53
C ILE A 112 14.88 -1.04 0.94
N HIS A 113 14.61 -2.05 1.76
CA HIS A 113 13.85 -3.23 1.33
C HIS A 113 12.48 -2.82 0.77
N TYR A 114 11.72 -2.00 1.49
CA TYR A 114 10.42 -1.51 1.04
C TYR A 114 10.51 -0.62 -0.20
N ALA A 115 11.52 0.24 -0.30
CA ALA A 115 11.77 1.04 -1.49
C ALA A 115 11.98 0.18 -2.75
N ASN A 116 12.66 -0.96 -2.61
CA ASN A 116 12.89 -1.91 -3.71
C ASN A 116 11.63 -2.74 -4.01
N LYS A 117 10.99 -3.30 -2.98
CA LYS A 117 9.82 -4.17 -3.10
C LYS A 117 8.62 -3.43 -3.70
N TYR A 118 8.40 -2.19 -3.30
CA TYR A 118 7.28 -1.36 -3.75
C TYR A 118 7.71 -0.25 -4.72
N SER A 119 8.65 -0.59 -5.59
CA SER A 119 9.28 0.37 -6.51
C SER A 119 8.35 0.96 -7.58
N SER A 120 7.13 0.48 -7.74
CA SER A 120 6.11 1.08 -8.61
C SER A 120 5.48 2.34 -8.03
N TYR A 121 5.53 2.53 -6.70
CA TYR A 121 4.93 3.68 -6.03
C TYR A 121 5.83 4.90 -6.01
N GLY A 122 5.22 6.06 -6.02
CA GLY A 122 5.93 7.34 -5.86
C GLY A 122 6.16 7.73 -4.41
N ILE A 123 5.26 7.29 -3.51
CA ILE A 123 5.30 7.54 -2.07
C ILE A 123 4.96 6.24 -1.34
N ILE A 124 5.73 5.91 -0.31
CA ILE A 124 5.50 4.75 0.56
C ILE A 124 5.47 5.24 2.00
N LYS A 125 4.32 5.24 2.63
CA LYS A 125 4.19 5.59 4.05
C LYS A 125 4.62 4.39 4.90
N LEU A 126 5.59 4.63 5.76
CA LEU A 126 6.13 3.63 6.68
C LEU A 126 5.52 3.73 8.08
N GLN A 127 4.72 4.77 8.34
CA GLN A 127 4.01 4.97 9.59
C GLN A 127 2.54 5.26 9.32
N HIS A 128 1.70 4.74 10.19
CA HIS A 128 0.28 5.01 10.25
C HIS A 128 -0.05 5.53 11.66
N ASP A 129 -0.45 6.80 11.76
CA ASP A 129 -0.96 7.40 13.00
C ASP A 129 -2.49 7.32 12.99
N GLY A 130 -3.03 6.22 13.37
CA GLY A 130 -4.45 6.05 13.57
C GLY A 130 -4.64 4.96 14.61
N GLU A 131 -5.63 5.08 15.46
CA GLU A 131 -6.02 3.94 16.26
C GLU A 131 -6.45 2.85 15.28
N PRO A 132 -5.73 1.73 15.18
CA PRO A 132 -6.35 0.55 14.63
C PRO A 132 -7.56 0.28 15.50
N HIS A 133 -8.64 -0.21 14.95
CA HIS A 133 -9.86 -0.58 15.68
C HIS A 133 -9.62 -1.51 16.90
N SER A 134 -8.37 -1.87 17.20
CA SER A 134 -7.91 -2.72 18.30
C SER A 134 -7.07 -2.01 19.37
N GLY A 135 -6.81 -0.70 19.31
CA GLY A 135 -6.06 0.05 20.35
C GLY A 135 -4.55 -0.23 20.42
N GLU A 136 -3.96 -0.96 19.49
CA GLU A 136 -2.54 -1.28 19.48
C GLU A 136 -1.77 -0.40 18.49
N ARG A 137 -0.61 0.15 18.94
CA ARG A 137 0.27 0.89 18.05
C ARG A 137 0.90 -0.08 17.05
N LEU A 138 0.44 -0.01 15.81
CA LEU A 138 0.96 -0.79 14.68
C LEU A 138 2.30 -0.22 14.19
N PHE A 139 3.32 -0.21 15.05
CA PHE A 139 4.62 0.25 14.65
C PHE A 139 5.70 -0.76 15.05
N GLN A 140 6.05 -1.62 14.13
CA GLN A 140 7.31 -2.35 14.13
C GLN A 140 7.92 -2.26 12.76
N ILE A 141 9.04 -1.52 12.65
CA ILE A 141 9.95 -1.67 11.53
C ILE A 141 10.81 -2.86 11.89
N GLY A 142 10.53 -4.01 11.30
CA GLY A 142 11.26 -5.25 11.59
C GLY A 142 10.53 -6.47 11.08
N ASP A 143 9.22 -6.48 11.23
CA ASP A 143 8.39 -7.51 10.62
C ASP A 143 7.81 -6.99 9.32
N GLU A 144 7.84 -7.80 8.27
CA GLU A 144 7.27 -7.41 6.99
C GLU A 144 5.77 -7.09 7.14
N PRO A 145 5.28 -5.99 6.55
CA PRO A 145 3.86 -5.69 6.57
C PRO A 145 3.09 -6.76 5.80
N TYR A 146 1.98 -7.20 6.35
CA TYR A 146 1.09 -8.15 5.69
C TYR A 146 -0.04 -7.48 4.91
N ALA A 147 -0.21 -6.18 5.05
CA ALA A 147 -1.20 -5.42 4.32
C ALA A 147 -0.62 -4.14 3.72
N LEU A 148 -1.02 -3.86 2.49
CA LEU A 148 -0.70 -2.65 1.76
C LEU A 148 -2.00 -1.91 1.50
N ILE A 149 -2.13 -0.66 1.98
CA ILE A 149 -3.31 0.16 1.79
C ILE A 149 -3.00 1.32 0.86
N TYR A 150 -3.79 1.46 -0.18
CA TYR A 150 -3.83 2.66 -1.00
C TYR A 150 -4.74 3.68 -0.33
N GLY A 151 -4.23 4.88 -0.11
CA GLY A 151 -4.94 5.86 0.68
C GLY A 151 -6.27 6.31 0.09
N ASP A 152 -7.35 6.10 0.81
CA ASP A 152 -8.55 6.90 0.70
C ASP A 152 -8.44 8.08 1.68
N ILE A 153 -8.80 9.29 1.22
CA ILE A 153 -8.68 10.53 1.97
C ILE A 153 -9.40 10.48 3.33
N ASN A 154 -10.49 9.73 3.42
CA ASN A 154 -11.39 9.82 4.55
C ASN A 154 -11.15 8.78 5.66
N GLN A 155 -10.39 7.71 5.40
CA GLN A 155 -10.30 6.61 6.36
C GLN A 155 -8.87 6.26 6.82
N TYR A 156 -7.83 6.47 6.00
CA TYR A 156 -6.49 5.92 6.25
C TYR A 156 -5.34 6.90 6.05
N ASN A 157 -5.62 8.21 6.05
CA ASN A 157 -4.65 9.26 5.77
C ASN A 157 -3.93 9.79 7.01
N TYR A 158 -3.88 9.04 8.07
CA TYR A 158 -3.26 9.50 9.30
C TYR A 158 -1.75 9.24 9.28
N GLY A 159 -0.99 10.25 9.73
CA GLY A 159 0.44 10.20 9.94
C GLY A 159 1.28 10.40 8.68
N CYS A 160 2.21 11.33 8.80
CA CYS A 160 3.26 11.60 7.80
C CYS A 160 4.64 11.64 8.43
N SER A 161 4.76 11.14 9.65
CA SER A 161 5.99 11.27 10.41
C SER A 161 7.13 10.39 9.88
N LEU A 162 6.81 9.39 9.02
CA LEU A 162 7.82 8.55 8.36
C LEU A 162 7.32 8.04 7.01
N TYR A 163 7.99 8.41 5.92
CA TYR A 163 7.67 7.93 4.58
C TYR A 163 8.83 8.04 3.60
N LEU A 164 8.77 7.23 2.56
CA LEU A 164 9.65 7.30 1.40
C LEU A 164 8.96 8.10 0.28
N ILE A 165 9.72 8.92 -0.42
CA ILE A 165 9.26 9.68 -1.58
C ILE A 165 10.31 9.67 -2.69
N ARG A 166 9.90 9.47 -3.94
CA ARG A 166 10.80 9.58 -5.08
C ARG A 166 11.15 11.03 -5.39
N LYS A 167 12.38 11.27 -5.83
CA LYS A 167 12.83 12.61 -6.22
C LYS A 167 11.95 13.20 -7.33
N ASN A 168 11.56 12.44 -8.34
CA ASN A 168 10.69 12.92 -9.42
C ASN A 168 9.30 13.33 -8.90
N VAL A 169 8.78 12.67 -7.87
CA VAL A 169 7.52 13.03 -7.20
C VAL A 169 7.68 14.31 -6.41
N ALA A 170 8.73 14.42 -5.60
CA ALA A 170 9.06 15.66 -4.87
C ALA A 170 9.17 16.86 -5.85
N ARG A 171 9.76 16.66 -7.02
CA ARG A 171 9.86 17.67 -8.07
C ARG A 171 8.48 18.05 -8.64
N LYS A 172 7.61 17.09 -8.92
CA LYS A 172 6.24 17.39 -9.38
C LYS A 172 5.45 18.16 -8.33
N LEU A 173 5.57 17.80 -7.05
CA LEU A 173 4.91 18.50 -5.95
C LEU A 173 5.45 19.92 -5.78
N THR A 174 6.76 20.11 -5.87
CA THR A 174 7.36 21.47 -5.80
C THR A 174 7.02 22.32 -7.02
N ALA A 175 6.90 21.73 -8.20
CA ALA A 175 6.45 22.45 -9.41
C ALA A 175 5.00 22.91 -9.26
N LEU A 176 4.11 22.08 -8.71
CA LEU A 176 2.73 22.46 -8.40
C LEU A 176 2.66 23.67 -7.49
N LEU A 177 3.58 23.79 -6.53
CA LEU A 177 3.64 24.93 -5.60
C LEU A 177 4.08 26.24 -6.24
N SER A 178 4.65 26.21 -7.46
CA SER A 178 4.92 27.43 -8.24
C SER A 178 3.64 27.97 -8.90
N GLU A 179 2.64 27.14 -9.09
CA GLU A 179 1.37 27.48 -9.73
C GLU A 179 0.25 27.78 -8.73
N THR A 180 0.31 27.13 -7.57
CA THR A 180 -0.72 27.27 -6.52
C THR A 180 -0.11 27.21 -5.13
N LYS A 181 -0.77 27.86 -4.16
CA LYS A 181 -0.44 27.68 -2.75
C LYS A 181 -0.88 26.29 -2.29
N PRO A 182 -0.18 25.69 -1.29
CA PRO A 182 -0.65 24.44 -0.70
C PRO A 182 -2.06 24.58 -0.16
N TYR A 183 -2.87 23.54 -0.34
CA TYR A 183 -4.26 23.48 0.10
C TYR A 183 -4.61 22.13 0.74
N TRP A 184 -3.61 21.27 0.96
CA TRP A 184 -3.71 19.95 1.57
C TRP A 184 -2.87 19.89 2.85
N LEU A 185 -3.17 18.98 3.74
CA LEU A 185 -2.34 18.70 4.90
C LEU A 185 -1.22 17.71 4.56
N ALA A 186 -0.16 17.70 5.37
CA ALA A 186 1.04 16.89 5.12
C ALA A 186 0.76 15.39 5.02
N ASP A 187 -0.27 14.90 5.68
CA ASP A 187 -0.70 13.50 5.70
C ASP A 187 -1.69 13.11 4.58
N GLN A 188 -2.15 14.07 3.78
CA GLN A 188 -3.14 13.86 2.73
C GLN A 188 -2.51 13.52 1.37
N PHE A 189 -1.73 12.47 1.27
CA PHE A 189 -1.03 12.09 0.04
C PHE A 189 -1.97 11.72 -1.12
N THR A 190 -3.17 11.26 -0.83
CA THR A 190 -4.17 10.90 -1.85
C THR A 190 -4.67 12.08 -2.67
N VAL A 191 -4.55 13.30 -2.16
CA VAL A 191 -4.84 14.53 -2.94
C VAL A 191 -4.00 14.61 -4.23
N PHE A 192 -2.86 13.91 -4.30
CA PHE A 192 -1.97 13.93 -5.46
C PHE A 192 -2.27 12.87 -6.50
N HIS A 193 -3.14 11.91 -6.21
CA HIS A 193 -3.44 10.82 -7.14
C HIS A 193 -4.44 11.28 -8.21
N GLU A 194 -5.56 11.87 -7.81
CA GLU A 194 -6.57 12.42 -8.72
C GLU A 194 -7.05 13.81 -8.25
N PRO A 195 -7.26 14.77 -9.14
CA PRO A 195 -7.15 14.78 -10.61
C PRO A 195 -5.74 15.04 -11.14
N GLN A 196 -4.73 15.11 -10.29
CA GLN A 196 -3.42 15.66 -10.64
C GLN A 196 -2.43 14.59 -11.12
N ASN A 197 -2.70 13.31 -10.94
CA ASN A 197 -1.87 12.16 -11.37
C ASN A 197 -0.36 12.37 -11.09
N ILE A 198 -0.02 12.91 -9.90
CA ILE A 198 1.35 13.24 -9.52
C ILE A 198 2.08 11.99 -9.06
N ALA A 199 1.45 11.23 -8.15
CA ALA A 199 2.00 10.00 -7.61
C ALA A 199 0.92 9.11 -7.00
N GLN A 200 1.14 7.80 -7.03
CA GLN A 200 0.43 6.84 -6.19
C GLN A 200 1.15 6.74 -4.85
N ALA A 201 0.39 6.82 -3.76
CA ALA A 201 0.87 6.56 -2.42
C ALA A 201 0.35 5.22 -1.93
N CYS A 202 1.17 4.50 -1.16
CA CYS A 202 0.75 3.30 -0.46
C CYS A 202 1.07 3.41 1.03
N TYR A 203 0.33 2.65 1.83
CA TYR A 203 0.50 2.55 3.27
C TYR A 203 0.87 1.12 3.62
N LEU A 204 1.85 0.95 4.50
CA LEU A 204 2.21 -0.36 5.02
C LEU A 204 1.58 -0.51 6.40
N LEU A 205 0.77 -1.55 6.56
CA LEU A 205 0.26 -1.96 7.87
C LEU A 205 1.17 -3.06 8.43
N GLY A 206 1.65 -2.88 9.64
CA GLY A 206 2.42 -3.90 10.35
C GLY A 206 1.54 -5.05 10.85
N GLU A 207 2.16 -6.19 11.09
CA GLU A 207 1.50 -7.33 11.75
C GLU A 207 1.14 -7.00 13.20
N ASN A 208 0.03 -7.57 13.68
CA ASN A 208 -0.32 -7.52 15.10
C ASN A 208 0.58 -8.49 15.88
N PRO A 209 1.41 -8.02 16.84
CA PRO A 209 2.35 -8.87 17.55
C PRO A 209 1.72 -9.93 18.45
N THR A 210 0.41 -9.90 18.65
CA THR A 210 -0.31 -10.88 19.49
C THR A 210 -0.81 -12.12 18.74
N GLN A 211 -0.65 -12.18 17.41
CA GLN A 211 -0.98 -13.41 16.67
C GLN A 211 0.17 -14.40 16.77
N LYS A 212 -0.15 -15.59 17.31
CA LYS A 212 0.73 -16.75 17.30
C LYS A 212 1.37 -16.89 15.91
N GLN A 213 2.70 -17.06 15.90
CA GLN A 213 3.50 -17.44 14.75
C GLN A 213 2.85 -18.64 14.04
N GLN A 214 1.97 -18.40 13.08
CA GLN A 214 1.80 -19.31 11.98
C GLN A 214 3.01 -19.07 11.09
N GLU A 215 3.74 -20.11 10.78
CA GLU A 215 4.95 -20.03 9.95
C GLU A 215 4.61 -19.27 8.66
N LYS A 216 5.29 -18.16 8.45
CA LYS A 216 5.11 -17.34 7.24
C LYS A 216 5.64 -18.17 6.06
N ILE A 217 4.80 -18.34 5.06
CA ILE A 217 5.21 -19.05 3.83
C ILE A 217 6.16 -18.13 3.05
N GLU A 218 7.46 -18.42 3.11
CA GLU A 218 8.49 -17.58 2.46
C GLU A 218 8.37 -17.61 0.93
N ASN A 219 8.03 -18.76 0.35
CA ASN A 219 7.88 -18.96 -1.09
C ASN A 219 6.58 -19.73 -1.34
N PRO A 220 5.42 -19.06 -1.44
CA PRO A 220 4.18 -19.74 -1.75
C PRO A 220 4.22 -20.33 -3.17
N LEU A 221 3.58 -21.49 -3.38
CA LEU A 221 3.41 -22.03 -4.72
C LEU A 221 2.35 -21.21 -5.48
N PHE A 222 1.28 -20.82 -4.80
CA PHE A 222 0.19 -20.07 -5.41
C PHE A 222 0.01 -18.70 -4.77
N SER A 223 -0.15 -17.65 -5.60
CA SER A 223 -0.72 -16.36 -5.21
C SER A 223 -2.13 -16.26 -5.76
N ILE A 224 -3.13 -16.27 -4.88
CA ILE A 224 -4.55 -16.18 -5.24
C ILE A 224 -4.97 -14.72 -5.09
N ILE A 225 -5.29 -14.05 -6.19
CA ILE A 225 -5.63 -12.63 -6.25
C ILE A 225 -7.14 -12.49 -6.37
N VAL A 226 -7.75 -11.79 -5.42
CA VAL A 226 -9.19 -11.52 -5.35
C VAL A 226 -9.42 -10.03 -5.53
N PRO A 227 -9.87 -9.55 -6.70
CA PRO A 227 -10.30 -8.16 -6.88
C PRO A 227 -11.67 -7.95 -6.22
N ILE A 228 -11.81 -6.88 -5.42
CA ILE A 228 -12.98 -6.66 -4.56
C ILE A 228 -13.53 -5.26 -4.83
N TYR A 229 -14.83 -5.17 -5.13
CA TYR A 229 -15.55 -3.92 -5.22
C TYR A 229 -17.05 -4.10 -4.99
N ASN A 230 -17.58 -3.55 -3.89
CA ASN A 230 -19.02 -3.55 -3.55
C ASN A 230 -19.64 -4.96 -3.49
N VAL A 231 -18.99 -5.89 -2.78
CA VAL A 231 -19.35 -7.33 -2.72
C VAL A 231 -19.47 -7.88 -1.30
N GLU A 232 -19.74 -7.07 -0.29
CA GLU A 232 -19.80 -7.47 1.12
C GLU A 232 -20.63 -8.75 1.38
N ARG A 233 -21.66 -9.00 0.53
CA ARG A 233 -22.57 -10.14 0.70
C ARG A 233 -21.97 -11.49 0.32
N TYR A 234 -20.94 -11.49 -0.51
CA TYR A 234 -20.34 -12.70 -1.09
C TYR A 234 -18.92 -12.93 -0.60
N LEU A 235 -18.26 -11.85 -0.16
CA LEU A 235 -16.84 -11.81 0.11
C LEU A 235 -16.40 -12.80 1.20
N GLU A 236 -17.15 -12.93 2.31
CA GLU A 236 -16.80 -13.92 3.34
C GLU A 236 -16.84 -15.35 2.79
N GLN A 237 -17.85 -15.69 1.98
CA GLN A 237 -17.94 -17.01 1.34
C GLN A 237 -16.77 -17.27 0.38
N CYS A 238 -16.38 -16.28 -0.40
CA CYS A 238 -15.21 -16.33 -1.27
C CYS A 238 -13.94 -16.64 -0.47
N ILE A 239 -13.63 -15.84 0.55
CA ILE A 239 -12.44 -16.00 1.39
C ILE A 239 -12.43 -17.35 2.10
N GLU A 240 -13.54 -17.74 2.72
CA GLU A 240 -13.65 -19.00 3.45
C GLU A 240 -13.48 -20.21 2.54
N SER A 241 -13.90 -20.13 1.28
CA SER A 241 -13.72 -21.20 0.31
C SER A 241 -12.24 -21.47 -0.02
N VAL A 242 -11.42 -20.43 0.00
CA VAL A 242 -9.96 -20.50 -0.17
C VAL A 242 -9.31 -21.02 1.11
N LEU A 243 -9.73 -20.53 2.28
CA LEU A 243 -9.19 -20.95 3.57
C LEU A 243 -9.53 -22.40 3.92
N ALA A 244 -10.61 -22.94 3.35
CA ALA A 244 -11.01 -24.33 3.53
C ALA A 244 -10.18 -25.36 2.74
N GLN A 245 -9.24 -24.89 1.89
CA GLN A 245 -8.41 -25.80 1.10
C GLN A 245 -7.45 -26.60 1.97
N ASP A 246 -7.23 -27.87 1.60
CA ASP A 246 -6.35 -28.83 2.29
C ASP A 246 -4.86 -28.60 2.03
N TYR A 247 -4.50 -27.72 1.13
CA TYR A 247 -3.13 -27.32 0.79
C TYR A 247 -2.81 -25.94 1.36
N GLN A 248 -1.66 -25.80 2.03
CA GLN A 248 -1.34 -24.60 2.80
C GLN A 248 -0.25 -23.71 2.18
N ASN A 249 0.47 -24.15 1.13
CA ASN A 249 1.56 -23.38 0.53
C ASN A 249 1.03 -22.38 -0.49
N TYR A 250 0.20 -21.43 -0.04
CA TYR A 250 -0.36 -20.36 -0.85
C TYR A 250 -0.44 -19.05 -0.05
N GLU A 251 -0.51 -17.94 -0.76
CA GLU A 251 -0.95 -16.66 -0.23
C GLU A 251 -2.26 -16.21 -0.90
N LEU A 252 -3.13 -15.55 -0.12
CA LEU A 252 -4.37 -14.96 -0.59
C LEU A 252 -4.25 -13.45 -0.58
N ILE A 253 -4.36 -12.81 -1.74
CA ILE A 253 -4.19 -11.37 -1.92
C ILE A 253 -5.57 -10.75 -2.17
N LEU A 254 -6.12 -10.09 -1.15
CA LEU A 254 -7.38 -9.38 -1.21
C LEU A 254 -7.14 -7.95 -1.65
N VAL A 255 -7.66 -7.55 -2.80
CA VAL A 255 -7.47 -6.22 -3.37
C VAL A 255 -8.80 -5.48 -3.41
N ASP A 256 -9.07 -4.66 -2.40
CA ASP A 256 -10.25 -3.81 -2.39
C ASP A 256 -10.02 -2.56 -3.25
N ASP A 257 -10.82 -2.43 -4.29
CA ASP A 257 -10.76 -1.35 -5.28
C ASP A 257 -11.67 -0.17 -4.90
N GLY A 258 -11.58 0.28 -3.65
CA GLY A 258 -12.34 1.43 -3.14
C GLY A 258 -13.83 1.12 -2.96
N SER A 259 -14.15 -0.01 -2.32
CA SER A 259 -15.54 -0.42 -2.06
C SER A 259 -16.30 0.62 -1.23
N PRO A 260 -17.55 0.94 -1.60
CA PRO A 260 -18.41 1.83 -0.81
C PRO A 260 -19.16 1.14 0.32
N ASP A 261 -19.05 -0.19 0.43
CA ASP A 261 -19.71 -1.06 1.40
C ASP A 261 -18.72 -1.56 2.48
N ASN A 262 -19.12 -2.55 3.31
CA ASN A 262 -18.26 -3.08 4.39
C ASN A 262 -17.21 -4.10 3.92
N SER A 263 -16.97 -4.24 2.62
CA SER A 263 -15.95 -5.18 2.08
C SER A 263 -14.57 -4.93 2.68
N ILE A 264 -14.22 -3.68 2.93
CA ILE A 264 -12.95 -3.26 3.51
C ILE A 264 -12.75 -3.84 4.92
N ASP A 265 -13.78 -3.77 5.76
CA ASP A 265 -13.72 -4.27 7.14
C ASP A 265 -13.64 -5.80 7.17
N ILE A 266 -14.31 -6.47 6.24
CA ILE A 266 -14.21 -7.91 6.05
C ILE A 266 -12.77 -8.29 5.69
N CYS A 267 -12.16 -7.64 4.68
CA CYS A 267 -10.79 -7.90 4.29
C CYS A 267 -9.80 -7.69 5.44
N ALA A 268 -9.91 -6.57 6.15
CA ALA A 268 -9.06 -6.25 7.28
C ALA A 268 -9.19 -7.29 8.42
N LYS A 269 -10.42 -7.76 8.70
CA LYS A 269 -10.69 -8.82 9.68
C LYS A 269 -9.94 -10.11 9.32
N TYR A 270 -10.04 -10.56 8.06
CA TYR A 270 -9.40 -11.81 7.64
C TYR A 270 -7.87 -11.67 7.55
N ALA A 271 -7.35 -10.56 7.02
CA ALA A 271 -5.92 -10.30 6.99
C ALA A 271 -5.30 -10.24 8.39
N LYS A 272 -6.06 -9.81 9.40
CA LYS A 272 -5.65 -9.84 10.80
C LYS A 272 -5.62 -11.27 11.39
N GLN A 273 -6.46 -12.17 10.91
CA GLN A 273 -6.61 -13.53 11.46
C GLN A 273 -5.66 -14.54 10.82
N TYR A 274 -5.26 -14.32 9.57
CA TYR A 274 -4.53 -15.30 8.76
C TYR A 274 -3.26 -14.68 8.17
N SER A 275 -2.10 -15.22 8.53
CA SER A 275 -0.77 -14.71 8.11
C SER A 275 -0.47 -14.90 6.63
N ASN A 276 -1.18 -15.79 5.95
CA ASN A 276 -1.09 -16.01 4.50
C ASN A 276 -2.05 -15.11 3.71
N ILE A 277 -2.79 -14.19 4.36
CA ILE A 277 -3.64 -13.21 3.68
C ILE A 277 -2.93 -11.87 3.64
N VAL A 278 -2.82 -11.31 2.44
CA VAL A 278 -2.35 -9.93 2.19
C VAL A 278 -3.54 -9.09 1.77
N PHE A 279 -3.72 -7.94 2.38
CA PHE A 279 -4.81 -7.02 2.08
C PHE A 279 -4.29 -5.73 1.45
N ILE A 280 -4.88 -5.35 0.33
CA ILE A 280 -4.64 -4.06 -0.36
C ILE A 280 -5.97 -3.31 -0.42
N HIS A 281 -5.98 -2.06 0.04
CA HIS A 281 -7.04 -1.12 -0.25
C HIS A 281 -6.51 -0.01 -1.15
N LYS A 282 -7.22 0.30 -2.24
CA LYS A 282 -6.83 1.32 -3.22
C LYS A 282 -8.03 2.14 -3.70
N ILE A 283 -7.75 3.30 -4.29
CA ILE A 283 -8.77 4.08 -4.99
C ILE A 283 -9.28 3.27 -6.19
N ASN A 284 -10.58 3.34 -6.45
CA ASN A 284 -11.21 2.63 -7.55
C ASN A 284 -10.55 2.95 -8.89
N GLY A 285 -10.00 1.93 -9.52
CA GLY A 285 -9.36 1.97 -10.84
C GLY A 285 -9.93 0.91 -11.79
N GLY A 286 -10.89 0.12 -11.31
CA GLY A 286 -11.51 -0.98 -12.04
C GLY A 286 -10.79 -2.32 -11.84
N VAL A 287 -11.49 -3.40 -12.18
CA VAL A 287 -11.06 -4.79 -11.91
C VAL A 287 -9.67 -5.12 -12.45
N SER A 288 -9.31 -4.61 -13.62
CA SER A 288 -7.99 -4.83 -14.22
C SER A 288 -6.88 -4.18 -13.40
N ASP A 289 -7.12 -2.98 -12.88
CA ASP A 289 -6.17 -2.26 -12.03
C ASP A 289 -6.03 -2.94 -10.65
N ALA A 290 -7.13 -3.44 -10.09
CA ALA A 290 -7.11 -4.26 -8.87
C ALA A 290 -6.29 -5.55 -9.07
N ARG A 291 -6.51 -6.28 -10.17
CA ARG A 291 -5.71 -7.47 -10.49
C ARG A 291 -4.23 -7.13 -10.65
N ASN A 292 -3.90 -6.05 -11.35
CA ASN A 292 -2.51 -5.60 -11.53
C ASN A 292 -1.85 -5.24 -10.19
N ALA A 293 -2.57 -4.60 -9.27
CA ALA A 293 -2.06 -4.32 -7.94
C ALA A 293 -1.73 -5.61 -7.17
N GLY A 294 -2.57 -6.63 -7.28
CA GLY A 294 -2.30 -7.96 -6.71
C GLY A 294 -1.07 -8.64 -7.33
N ILE A 295 -0.94 -8.60 -8.67
CA ILE A 295 0.22 -9.16 -9.38
C ILE A 295 1.53 -8.54 -8.89
N GLN A 296 1.56 -7.24 -8.67
CA GLN A 296 2.78 -6.52 -8.28
C GLN A 296 3.37 -6.98 -6.94
N ILE A 297 2.56 -7.53 -6.05
CA ILE A 297 3.01 -7.98 -4.73
C ILE A 297 3.01 -9.50 -4.57
N ALA A 298 2.48 -10.22 -5.56
CA ALA A 298 2.45 -11.65 -5.58
C ALA A 298 3.87 -12.26 -5.53
N ARG A 299 4.04 -13.31 -4.70
CA ARG A 299 5.31 -14.00 -4.49
C ARG A 299 5.24 -15.46 -4.94
N GLY A 300 4.02 -15.94 -5.24
CA GLY A 300 3.77 -17.29 -5.70
C GLY A 300 4.39 -17.58 -7.06
N GLU A 301 4.80 -18.82 -7.25
CA GLU A 301 5.27 -19.32 -8.54
C GLU A 301 4.17 -19.26 -9.60
N TYR A 302 2.93 -19.58 -9.18
CA TYR A 302 1.73 -19.50 -10.01
C TYR A 302 0.78 -18.41 -9.51
N LEU A 303 0.24 -17.63 -10.45
CA LEU A 303 -0.79 -16.63 -10.19
C LEU A 303 -2.17 -17.22 -10.48
N MET A 304 -3.11 -16.99 -9.57
CA MET A 304 -4.51 -17.38 -9.73
C MET A 304 -5.40 -16.17 -9.50
N PHE A 305 -6.51 -16.08 -10.23
CA PHE A 305 -7.52 -15.07 -10.02
C PHE A 305 -8.83 -15.75 -9.60
N LEU A 306 -9.46 -15.17 -8.57
CA LEU A 306 -10.77 -15.59 -8.10
C LEU A 306 -11.62 -14.32 -7.94
N ASP A 307 -12.74 -14.25 -8.64
CA ASP A 307 -13.64 -13.11 -8.52
C ASP A 307 -14.36 -13.15 -7.17
N SER A 308 -14.51 -12.00 -6.54
CA SER A 308 -14.93 -11.88 -5.13
C SER A 308 -16.40 -12.26 -4.86
N ASP A 309 -17.20 -12.42 -5.91
CA ASP A 309 -18.57 -12.95 -5.87
C ASP A 309 -18.67 -14.45 -6.21
N ASP A 310 -17.51 -15.07 -6.51
CA ASP A 310 -17.37 -16.51 -6.73
C ASP A 310 -16.79 -17.22 -5.49
N TYR A 311 -16.86 -18.55 -5.46
CA TYR A 311 -16.28 -19.38 -4.43
C TYR A 311 -15.90 -20.77 -4.96
N TRP A 312 -14.93 -21.40 -4.32
CA TRP A 312 -14.50 -22.75 -4.64
C TRP A 312 -15.39 -23.80 -3.96
N GLU A 313 -15.83 -24.81 -4.72
CA GLU A 313 -16.50 -26.00 -4.16
C GLU A 313 -15.48 -27.09 -3.84
N GLY A 314 -15.55 -27.62 -2.61
CA GLY A 314 -14.61 -28.66 -2.13
C GLY A 314 -13.33 -28.06 -1.54
N THR A 315 -12.46 -28.94 -1.12
CA THR A 315 -11.26 -28.60 -0.35
C THR A 315 -9.95 -29.02 -1.01
N SER A 316 -10.00 -29.69 -2.18
CA SER A 316 -8.82 -30.32 -2.81
C SER A 316 -8.28 -29.56 -4.03
N ILE A 317 -8.85 -28.39 -4.36
CA ILE A 317 -8.48 -27.66 -5.59
C ILE A 317 -6.98 -27.34 -5.59
N LEU A 318 -6.47 -26.75 -4.51
CA LEU A 318 -5.06 -26.39 -4.44
C LEU A 318 -4.13 -27.61 -4.37
N SER A 319 -4.53 -28.67 -3.68
CA SER A 319 -3.74 -29.92 -3.64
C SER A 319 -3.72 -30.64 -4.98
N ASP A 320 -4.79 -30.58 -5.76
CA ASP A 320 -4.82 -31.15 -7.11
C ASP A 320 -4.01 -30.31 -8.09
N LEU A 321 -4.08 -28.98 -8.01
CA LEU A 321 -3.24 -28.08 -8.81
C LEU A 321 -1.76 -28.20 -8.44
N SER A 322 -1.41 -28.43 -7.17
CA SER A 322 -0.01 -28.63 -6.76
C SER A 322 0.60 -29.88 -7.38
N LYS A 323 -0.17 -30.96 -7.59
CA LYS A 323 0.30 -32.16 -8.30
C LYS A 323 0.57 -31.88 -9.78
N ILE A 324 -0.29 -31.05 -10.41
CA ILE A 324 -0.12 -30.67 -11.82
C ILE A 324 1.11 -29.76 -11.96
N SER A 325 1.36 -28.89 -10.99
CA SER A 325 2.52 -27.98 -11.02
C SER A 325 3.87 -28.72 -10.96
N GLU A 326 3.93 -29.97 -10.49
CA GLU A 326 5.16 -30.79 -10.51
C GLU A 326 5.68 -31.04 -11.93
N GLU A 327 4.81 -30.98 -12.94
CA GLU A 327 5.17 -31.06 -14.36
C GLU A 327 5.71 -29.72 -14.91
N ASN A 328 5.72 -28.68 -14.09
CA ASN A 328 6.22 -27.34 -14.40
C ASN A 328 5.56 -26.68 -15.64
N PRO A 329 4.22 -26.66 -15.74
CA PRO A 329 3.52 -26.05 -16.86
C PRO A 329 3.56 -24.51 -16.73
N ASP A 330 3.65 -23.82 -17.86
CA ASP A 330 3.55 -22.35 -17.89
C ASP A 330 2.12 -21.85 -17.60
N LEU A 331 1.10 -22.65 -17.94
CA LEU A 331 -0.31 -22.32 -17.77
C LEU A 331 -1.13 -23.55 -17.39
N ILE A 332 -1.98 -23.40 -16.37
CA ILE A 332 -2.96 -24.43 -15.96
C ILE A 332 -4.36 -23.88 -16.23
N ILE A 333 -5.13 -24.57 -17.03
CA ILE A 333 -6.51 -24.21 -17.36
C ILE A 333 -7.44 -25.25 -16.72
N TYR A 334 -8.49 -24.80 -16.05
CA TYR A 334 -9.46 -25.66 -15.38
C TYR A 334 -10.90 -25.27 -15.69
N ASP A 335 -11.79 -26.23 -15.54
CA ASP A 335 -13.20 -26.09 -15.86
C ASP A 335 -13.96 -25.23 -14.84
N LEU A 336 -15.05 -24.61 -15.28
CA LEU A 336 -15.95 -23.80 -14.45
C LEU A 336 -17.33 -24.44 -14.34
N THR A 337 -17.96 -24.27 -13.17
CA THR A 337 -19.36 -24.64 -12.96
C THR A 337 -20.17 -23.40 -12.59
N PHE A 338 -21.19 -23.09 -13.39
CA PHE A 338 -22.16 -22.06 -13.04
C PHE A 338 -23.25 -22.61 -12.15
N ARG A 339 -23.54 -21.91 -11.05
CA ARG A 339 -24.63 -22.22 -10.12
C ARG A 339 -25.71 -21.15 -10.21
N TYR A 340 -26.92 -21.53 -10.57
CA TYR A 340 -28.06 -20.65 -10.66
C TYR A 340 -28.82 -20.55 -9.30
N LYS A 341 -29.66 -19.50 -9.15
CA LYS A 341 -30.45 -19.26 -7.93
C LYS A 341 -31.41 -20.40 -7.57
N ASP A 342 -31.83 -21.19 -8.55
CA ASP A 342 -32.68 -22.38 -8.38
C ASP A 342 -31.88 -23.65 -8.04
N ASN A 343 -30.60 -23.53 -7.67
CA ASN A 343 -29.65 -24.59 -7.43
C ASN A 343 -29.32 -25.48 -8.66
N LYS A 344 -29.76 -25.07 -9.85
CA LYS A 344 -29.32 -25.74 -11.07
C LYS A 344 -27.83 -25.47 -11.27
N LYS A 345 -27.08 -26.51 -11.57
CA LYS A 345 -25.66 -26.44 -11.95
C LYS A 345 -25.52 -26.67 -13.44
N GLU A 346 -24.79 -25.81 -14.12
CA GLU A 346 -24.33 -26.04 -15.48
C GLU A 346 -22.81 -26.11 -15.48
N TYR A 347 -22.30 -27.19 -16.01
CA TYR A 347 -20.87 -27.44 -16.14
C TYR A 347 -20.42 -27.01 -17.54
N TYR A 348 -19.39 -26.19 -17.57
CA TYR A 348 -18.78 -25.71 -18.83
C TYR A 348 -17.36 -26.28 -18.93
N PRO A 349 -17.20 -27.48 -19.54
CA PRO A 349 -15.90 -28.06 -19.78
C PRO A 349 -15.14 -27.23 -20.80
N ILE A 350 -13.87 -26.99 -20.56
CA ILE A 350 -12.98 -26.40 -21.55
C ILE A 350 -12.81 -27.43 -22.67
N SER A 351 -13.14 -27.03 -23.91
CA SER A 351 -12.90 -27.87 -25.07
C SER A 351 -11.40 -28.07 -25.26
N LYS A 352 -10.98 -29.34 -25.33
CA LYS A 352 -9.60 -29.69 -25.68
C LYS A 352 -9.40 -29.80 -27.19
N GLU A 353 -10.45 -29.64 -27.99
CA GLU A 353 -10.39 -29.67 -29.44
C GLU A 353 -9.73 -28.37 -29.94
N GLY A 354 -8.63 -28.51 -30.67
CA GLY A 354 -7.88 -27.39 -31.23
C GLY A 354 -6.71 -26.87 -30.39
N LEU A 355 -6.45 -27.43 -29.23
CA LEU A 355 -5.24 -27.11 -28.48
C LEU A 355 -4.01 -27.68 -29.20
N THR A 356 -3.11 -26.78 -29.61
CA THR A 356 -1.95 -27.12 -30.44
C THR A 356 -0.64 -27.27 -29.65
N GLY A 357 -0.68 -26.86 -28.37
CA GLY A 357 0.52 -26.74 -27.52
C GLY A 357 1.19 -25.38 -27.62
N ASP A 358 0.67 -24.48 -28.46
CA ASP A 358 0.99 -23.04 -28.46
C ASP A 358 -0.07 -22.30 -27.66
N TYR A 359 0.14 -22.13 -26.36
CA TYR A 359 -0.82 -21.57 -25.41
C TYR A 359 -1.32 -20.17 -25.79
N ILE A 360 -0.51 -19.34 -26.44
CA ILE A 360 -0.93 -18.01 -26.87
C ILE A 360 -1.95 -18.12 -28.02
N THR A 361 -1.70 -18.98 -28.98
CA THR A 361 -2.61 -19.22 -30.10
C THR A 361 -3.89 -19.91 -29.65
N ASP A 362 -3.79 -20.91 -28.75
CA ASP A 362 -4.92 -21.65 -28.22
C ASP A 362 -5.84 -20.74 -27.38
N PHE A 363 -5.29 -19.80 -26.59
CA PHE A 363 -6.07 -18.83 -25.82
C PHE A 363 -6.94 -17.93 -26.70
N TYR A 364 -6.42 -17.47 -27.83
CA TYR A 364 -7.19 -16.66 -28.78
C TYR A 364 -8.23 -17.44 -29.59
N THR A 365 -8.09 -18.74 -29.67
CA THR A 365 -9.03 -19.62 -30.38
C THR A 365 -10.22 -19.98 -29.51
N LEU A 366 -10.08 -19.94 -28.18
CA LEU A 366 -11.13 -20.26 -27.19
C LEU A 366 -12.04 -19.07 -26.85
N THR A 367 -11.68 -17.84 -27.24
CA THR A 367 -12.51 -16.63 -27.08
C THR A 367 -13.32 -16.32 -28.33
#